data_60dc459dcfeacc60b6843bd9592ead96
#
_entry.id   60dc459dcfeacc60b6843bd9592ead96
#
_cell.length_a   1.000
_cell.length_b   1.000
_cell.length_c   1.000
_cell.angle_alpha   90.00
_cell.angle_beta   90.00
_cell.angle_gamma   90.00
#
_symmetry.space_group_name_H-M   'P 1'
#
loop_
_entity.id
_entity.type
_entity.pdbx_description
1 polymer ?
#
loop_
_entity_poly.entity_id
_entity_poly.type
_entity_poly.pdbx_seq_one_letter_code
_entity_poly.pdbx_strand_id
1 'polypeptide(L)'
;MKERFGGRGLQCVLPVLALVFFTGTAPARAQRFSDRDVLAPAYPSPESVVDQMLTIAQVRPGEMVYDLGCGDGRIVIAAAQKFKARAVGIEIRRDIYEHTLARVAALGLSDQVKIVQGNALSYDLSPADVVTLYLLTSSNERLKPVLTKYLKPSARVVSHDFEIRGWKPVSTSRMLVEGRPHMIYFYRMDSR
;
A
#
# COMPACT_ATOMS: atom_id res chain seq x y z
N MET A 1 79.79 -47.70 15.63
CA MET A 1 79.07 -47.87 16.91
C MET A 1 78.56 -46.49 17.33
N LYS A 2 77.26 -46.15 17.04
CA LYS A 2 76.43 -45.05 17.59
C LYS A 2 75.07 -45.14 16.99
N GLU A 3 74.13 -45.61 17.78
CA GLU A 3 72.72 -45.67 17.46
C GLU A 3 72.10 -44.26 17.50
N ARG A 4 71.24 -43.94 16.56
CA ARG A 4 70.42 -42.72 16.57
C ARG A 4 68.95 -43.11 16.80
N PHE A 5 68.45 -42.73 17.94
CA PHE A 5 67.04 -42.80 18.29
C PHE A 5 66.28 -41.76 17.50
N GLY A 6 65.32 -42.20 16.66
CA GLY A 6 64.37 -41.34 15.99
C GLY A 6 63.13 -41.13 16.86
N GLY A 7 62.95 -39.90 17.32
CA GLY A 7 61.73 -39.50 18.02
C GLY A 7 60.55 -39.31 17.03
N ARG A 8 59.48 -40.10 17.22
CA ARG A 8 58.20 -39.89 16.53
C ARG A 8 57.39 -38.84 17.28
N GLY A 9 57.29 -37.66 16.68
CA GLY A 9 56.36 -36.61 17.15
C GLY A 9 54.92 -36.99 16.91
N LEU A 10 54.13 -37.08 17.97
CA LEU A 10 52.69 -37.33 17.96
C LEU A 10 51.99 -35.99 17.64
N GLN A 11 51.48 -35.86 16.43
CA GLN A 11 50.64 -34.71 16.06
C GLN A 11 49.22 -34.92 16.59
N CYS A 12 48.87 -34.19 17.66
CA CYS A 12 47.49 -34.07 18.12
C CYS A 12 46.68 -33.23 17.14
N VAL A 13 45.83 -33.91 16.37
CA VAL A 13 44.81 -33.21 15.52
C VAL A 13 43.59 -32.96 16.42
N LEU A 14 43.39 -31.69 16.81
CA LEU A 14 42.16 -31.24 17.48
C LEU A 14 41.04 -31.12 16.44
N PRO A 15 39.87 -31.71 16.66
CA PRO A 15 38.73 -31.51 15.77
C PRO A 15 38.19 -30.10 15.98
N VAL A 16 38.16 -29.30 14.91
CA VAL A 16 37.45 -28.01 14.88
C VAL A 16 35.97 -28.31 14.82
N LEU A 17 35.28 -28.11 15.94
CA LEU A 17 33.82 -28.21 16.02
C LEU A 17 33.22 -26.96 15.35
N ALA A 18 32.77 -27.08 14.10
CA ALA A 18 32.07 -26.03 13.39
C ALA A 18 30.67 -25.85 14.01
N LEU A 19 30.49 -24.78 14.79
CA LEU A 19 29.18 -24.38 15.31
C LEU A 19 28.37 -23.80 14.16
N VAL A 20 27.45 -24.58 13.59
CA VAL A 20 26.49 -24.11 12.60
C VAL A 20 25.40 -23.34 13.34
N PHE A 21 25.47 -21.99 13.30
CA PHE A 21 24.37 -21.15 13.74
C PHE A 21 23.21 -21.30 12.76
N PHE A 22 22.20 -22.06 13.13
CA PHE A 22 20.91 -22.06 12.44
C PHE A 22 20.19 -20.75 12.80
N THR A 23 20.33 -19.72 11.98
CA THR A 23 19.47 -18.53 12.07
C THR A 23 18.09 -18.91 11.57
N GLY A 24 17.30 -19.46 12.47
CA GLY A 24 15.89 -19.72 12.23
C GLY A 24 15.17 -18.40 12.02
N THR A 25 14.86 -18.05 10.76
CA THR A 25 13.89 -16.98 10.45
C THR A 25 12.55 -17.45 10.99
N ALA A 26 12.09 -16.83 12.09
CA ALA A 26 10.75 -17.06 12.60
C ALA A 26 9.74 -16.78 11.46
N PRO A 27 8.77 -17.66 11.21
CA PRO A 27 7.75 -17.39 10.19
C PRO A 27 7.03 -16.10 10.54
N ALA A 28 6.95 -15.19 9.57
CA ALA A 28 6.19 -13.95 9.70
C ALA A 28 4.76 -14.32 10.12
N ARG A 29 4.39 -13.93 11.33
CA ARG A 29 3.07 -14.22 11.88
C ARG A 29 2.05 -13.50 11.01
N ALA A 30 1.23 -14.25 10.26
CA ALA A 30 0.18 -13.70 9.42
C ALA A 30 -0.70 -12.80 10.28
N GLN A 31 -0.77 -11.51 9.93
CA GLN A 31 -1.60 -10.54 10.64
C GLN A 31 -3.06 -10.94 10.44
N ARG A 32 -3.77 -11.23 11.53
CA ARG A 32 -5.22 -11.50 11.49
C ARG A 32 -5.94 -10.18 11.72
N PHE A 33 -6.72 -9.76 10.73
CA PHE A 33 -7.60 -8.61 10.83
C PHE A 33 -9.01 -9.09 11.20
N SER A 34 -9.76 -8.27 11.93
CA SER A 34 -11.15 -8.52 12.27
C SER A 34 -12.10 -7.87 11.25
N ASP A 35 -13.36 -8.29 11.19
CA ASP A 35 -14.38 -7.66 10.35
C ASP A 35 -14.58 -6.18 10.68
N ARG A 36 -14.28 -5.76 11.93
CA ARG A 36 -14.32 -4.35 12.36
C ARG A 36 -13.24 -3.48 11.70
N ASP A 37 -12.19 -4.10 11.17
CA ASP A 37 -11.12 -3.41 10.46
C ASP A 37 -11.44 -3.17 8.99
N VAL A 38 -12.47 -3.86 8.45
CA VAL A 38 -12.95 -3.67 7.08
C VAL A 38 -13.68 -2.33 6.99
N LEU A 39 -13.19 -1.44 6.12
CA LEU A 39 -13.67 -0.07 6.00
C LEU A 39 -14.86 0.08 5.05
N ALA A 40 -14.98 -0.79 4.05
CA ALA A 40 -16.08 -0.78 3.10
C ALA A 40 -16.22 -2.15 2.41
N PRO A 41 -17.40 -2.48 1.87
CA PRO A 41 -17.51 -3.60 0.93
C PRO A 41 -16.70 -3.31 -0.34
N ALA A 42 -16.19 -4.36 -0.97
CA ALA A 42 -15.37 -4.23 -2.18
C ALA A 42 -16.26 -3.93 -3.40
N TYR A 43 -16.56 -2.65 -3.61
CA TYR A 43 -17.23 -2.13 -4.79
C TYR A 43 -16.20 -1.40 -5.67
N PRO A 44 -16.05 -1.79 -6.94
CA PRO A 44 -15.08 -1.15 -7.81
C PRO A 44 -15.59 0.20 -8.36
N SER A 45 -14.77 1.24 -8.33
CA SER A 45 -15.05 2.50 -9.03
C SER A 45 -15.05 2.27 -10.55
N PRO A 46 -15.98 2.85 -11.33
CA PRO A 46 -15.88 2.82 -12.79
C PRO A 46 -14.54 3.41 -13.29
N GLU A 47 -13.99 2.89 -14.38
CA GLU A 47 -12.68 3.34 -14.88
C GLU A 47 -12.64 4.83 -15.22
N SER A 48 -13.72 5.35 -15.81
CA SER A 48 -13.82 6.79 -16.11
C SER A 48 -13.84 7.65 -14.85
N VAL A 49 -14.40 7.14 -13.75
CA VAL A 49 -14.35 7.82 -12.45
C VAL A 49 -12.94 7.80 -11.89
N VAL A 50 -12.23 6.66 -12.00
CA VAL A 50 -10.82 6.53 -11.60
C VAL A 50 -9.94 7.54 -12.34
N ASP A 51 -10.10 7.62 -13.67
CA ASP A 51 -9.34 8.57 -14.48
C ASP A 51 -9.61 10.02 -14.06
N GLN A 52 -10.87 10.34 -13.79
CA GLN A 52 -11.26 11.66 -13.34
C GLN A 52 -10.73 11.98 -11.93
N MET A 53 -10.75 11.02 -11.00
CA MET A 53 -10.15 11.17 -9.66
C MET A 53 -8.67 11.55 -9.74
N LEU A 54 -7.90 10.80 -10.53
CA LEU A 54 -6.46 11.02 -10.69
C LEU A 54 -6.16 12.33 -11.43
N THR A 55 -7.01 12.71 -12.39
CA THR A 55 -6.92 14.00 -13.11
C THR A 55 -7.19 15.18 -12.18
N ILE A 56 -8.29 15.14 -11.41
CA ILE A 56 -8.65 16.19 -10.44
C ILE A 56 -7.60 16.31 -9.35
N ALA A 57 -7.06 15.18 -8.89
CA ALA A 57 -5.94 15.16 -7.96
C ALA A 57 -4.63 15.68 -8.58
N GLN A 58 -4.60 15.97 -9.89
CA GLN A 58 -3.43 16.44 -10.62
C GLN A 58 -2.20 15.54 -10.39
N VAL A 59 -2.40 14.24 -10.48
CA VAL A 59 -1.32 13.26 -10.31
C VAL A 59 -0.25 13.49 -11.38
N ARG A 60 1.01 13.51 -10.95
CA ARG A 60 2.16 13.79 -11.81
C ARG A 60 3.09 12.57 -11.90
N PRO A 61 3.87 12.44 -12.97
CA PRO A 61 4.88 11.41 -13.08
C PRO A 61 5.84 11.40 -11.87
N GLY A 62 6.08 10.20 -11.32
CA GLY A 62 6.98 10.01 -10.18
C GLY A 62 6.38 10.27 -8.80
N GLU A 63 5.20 10.89 -8.70
CA GLU A 63 4.49 11.07 -7.42
C GLU A 63 4.05 9.73 -6.83
N MET A 64 3.84 9.74 -5.52
CA MET A 64 3.42 8.56 -4.75
C MET A 64 1.92 8.62 -4.45
N VAL A 65 1.15 7.73 -5.09
CA VAL A 65 -0.30 7.57 -4.89
C VAL A 65 -0.56 6.44 -3.91
N TYR A 66 -1.36 6.70 -2.87
CA TYR A 66 -1.84 5.69 -1.92
C TYR A 66 -3.33 5.48 -2.09
N ASP A 67 -3.74 4.22 -2.29
CA ASP A 67 -5.15 3.84 -2.39
C ASP A 67 -5.55 3.01 -1.17
N LEU A 68 -6.46 3.56 -0.34
CA LEU A 68 -6.85 2.96 0.93
C LEU A 68 -8.10 2.09 0.76
N GLY A 69 -7.92 0.78 0.87
CA GLY A 69 -8.91 -0.21 0.47
C GLY A 69 -8.89 -0.41 -1.04
N CYS A 70 -7.72 -0.77 -1.57
CA CYS A 70 -7.47 -0.70 -3.02
C CYS A 70 -8.25 -1.75 -3.84
N GLY A 71 -8.91 -2.71 -3.19
CA GLY A 71 -9.72 -3.71 -3.89
C GLY A 71 -8.93 -4.41 -4.99
N ASP A 72 -9.46 -4.41 -6.22
CA ASP A 72 -8.84 -5.03 -7.39
C ASP A 72 -7.64 -4.25 -7.97
N GLY A 73 -7.24 -3.16 -7.32
CA GLY A 73 -6.05 -2.37 -7.66
C GLY A 73 -6.22 -1.43 -8.86
N ARG A 74 -7.45 -1.24 -9.38
CA ARG A 74 -7.67 -0.44 -10.60
C ARG A 74 -7.14 1.00 -10.50
N ILE A 75 -7.24 1.63 -9.33
CA ILE A 75 -6.75 3.00 -9.12
C ILE A 75 -5.22 3.03 -9.16
N VAL A 76 -4.54 2.15 -8.42
CA VAL A 76 -3.07 2.11 -8.40
C VAL A 76 -2.48 1.68 -9.75
N ILE A 77 -3.17 0.79 -10.48
CA ILE A 77 -2.80 0.39 -11.84
C ILE A 77 -2.94 1.58 -12.80
N ALA A 78 -4.08 2.30 -12.75
CA ALA A 78 -4.30 3.48 -13.59
C ALA A 78 -3.27 4.59 -13.27
N ALA A 79 -2.96 4.83 -12.00
CA ALA A 79 -1.94 5.79 -11.58
C ALA A 79 -0.57 5.49 -12.21
N ALA A 80 -0.16 4.22 -12.21
CA ALA A 80 1.10 3.81 -12.82
C ALA A 80 1.07 3.86 -14.35
N GLN A 81 0.04 3.28 -14.97
CA GLN A 81 -0.02 3.16 -16.43
C GLN A 81 -0.26 4.49 -17.15
N LYS A 82 -1.25 5.25 -16.67
CA LYS A 82 -1.72 6.47 -17.34
C LYS A 82 -0.99 7.72 -16.87
N PHE A 83 -0.68 7.82 -15.58
CA PHE A 83 -0.09 9.01 -14.97
C PHE A 83 1.42 8.88 -14.68
N LYS A 84 2.01 7.69 -14.90
CA LYS A 84 3.44 7.42 -14.63
C LYS A 84 3.83 7.69 -13.18
N ALA A 85 2.89 7.55 -12.27
CA ALA A 85 3.10 7.66 -10.84
C ALA A 85 3.59 6.31 -10.27
N ARG A 86 4.17 6.36 -9.07
CA ARG A 86 4.34 5.18 -8.22
C ARG A 86 3.12 5.04 -7.34
N ALA A 87 2.72 3.81 -7.01
CA ALA A 87 1.51 3.63 -6.23
C ALA A 87 1.64 2.54 -5.16
N VAL A 88 0.91 2.72 -4.06
CA VAL A 88 0.76 1.74 -2.99
C VAL A 88 -0.72 1.50 -2.77
N GLY A 89 -1.17 0.27 -2.97
CA GLY A 89 -2.53 -0.17 -2.61
C GLY A 89 -2.52 -0.89 -1.27
N ILE A 90 -3.37 -0.46 -0.35
CA ILE A 90 -3.53 -1.10 0.96
C ILE A 90 -4.85 -1.85 0.96
N GLU A 91 -4.80 -3.17 1.12
CA GLU A 91 -5.98 -4.04 1.18
C GLU A 91 -5.92 -4.93 2.41
N ILE A 92 -7.01 -4.98 3.15
CA ILE A 92 -7.06 -5.74 4.40
C ILE A 92 -7.46 -7.19 4.17
N ARG A 93 -8.30 -7.44 3.19
CA ARG A 93 -8.78 -8.79 2.86
C ARG A 93 -7.71 -9.55 2.10
N ARG A 94 -7.32 -10.68 2.65
CA ARG A 94 -6.23 -11.51 2.11
C ARG A 94 -6.52 -12.02 0.70
N ASP A 95 -7.73 -12.50 0.46
CA ASP A 95 -8.17 -13.03 -0.84
C ASP A 95 -8.07 -11.97 -1.95
N ILE A 96 -8.52 -10.73 -1.66
CA ILE A 96 -8.44 -9.61 -2.58
C ILE A 96 -6.99 -9.18 -2.77
N TYR A 97 -6.22 -9.06 -1.69
CA TYR A 97 -4.80 -8.72 -1.75
C TYR A 97 -4.01 -9.67 -2.66
N GLU A 98 -4.16 -11.00 -2.48
CA GLU A 98 -3.46 -12.01 -3.27
C GLU A 98 -3.84 -11.92 -4.75
N HIS A 99 -5.13 -11.75 -5.05
CA HIS A 99 -5.61 -11.54 -6.42
C HIS A 99 -5.03 -10.28 -7.06
N THR A 100 -5.05 -9.18 -6.33
CA THR A 100 -4.56 -7.87 -6.82
C THR A 100 -3.06 -7.87 -7.02
N LEU A 101 -2.31 -8.51 -6.12
CA LEU A 101 -0.86 -8.69 -6.25
C LEU A 101 -0.52 -9.47 -7.54
N ALA A 102 -1.23 -10.58 -7.80
CA ALA A 102 -1.05 -11.36 -9.02
C ALA A 102 -1.40 -10.54 -10.28
N ARG A 103 -2.47 -9.74 -10.24
CA ARG A 103 -2.87 -8.85 -11.35
C ARG A 103 -1.79 -7.81 -11.66
N VAL A 104 -1.23 -7.16 -10.65
CA VAL A 104 -0.14 -6.18 -10.81
C VAL A 104 1.10 -6.83 -11.44
N ALA A 105 1.46 -8.04 -10.99
CA ALA A 105 2.58 -8.79 -11.53
C ALA A 105 2.35 -9.19 -13.00
N ALA A 106 1.15 -9.68 -13.33
CA ALA A 106 0.77 -10.05 -14.71
C ALA A 106 0.81 -8.86 -15.68
N LEU A 107 0.60 -7.64 -15.19
CA LEU A 107 0.70 -6.39 -15.97
C LEU A 107 2.14 -5.85 -16.06
N GLY A 108 3.12 -6.49 -15.42
CA GLY A 108 4.51 -6.03 -15.40
C GLY A 108 4.72 -4.72 -14.61
N LEU A 109 3.86 -4.45 -13.62
CA LEU A 109 3.86 -3.18 -12.88
C LEU A 109 4.51 -3.26 -11.49
N SER A 110 5.12 -4.40 -11.13
CA SER A 110 5.65 -4.65 -9.77
C SER A 110 6.72 -3.63 -9.31
N ASP A 111 7.42 -2.99 -10.23
CA ASP A 111 8.41 -1.96 -9.92
C ASP A 111 7.77 -0.59 -9.59
N GLN A 112 6.53 -0.36 -10.04
CA GLN A 112 5.82 0.92 -9.88
C GLN A 112 4.68 0.82 -8.87
N VAL A 113 4.07 -0.36 -8.72
CA VAL A 113 2.89 -0.60 -7.89
C VAL A 113 3.20 -1.64 -6.82
N LYS A 114 3.07 -1.24 -5.57
CA LYS A 114 3.17 -2.13 -4.41
C LYS A 114 1.79 -2.37 -3.83
N ILE A 115 1.42 -3.64 -3.65
CA ILE A 115 0.21 -4.02 -2.90
C ILE A 115 0.64 -4.50 -1.52
N VAL A 116 -0.06 -4.03 -0.49
CA VAL A 116 0.23 -4.35 0.91
C VAL A 116 -1.02 -4.92 1.56
N GLN A 117 -0.90 -6.08 2.16
CA GLN A 117 -1.93 -6.58 3.06
C GLN A 117 -1.83 -5.83 4.39
N GLY A 118 -2.80 -4.98 4.70
CA GLY A 118 -2.70 -4.12 5.88
C GLY A 118 -3.99 -3.39 6.24
N ASN A 119 -3.98 -2.82 7.44
CA ASN A 119 -5.05 -1.95 7.92
C ASN A 119 -4.68 -0.49 7.63
N ALA A 120 -5.46 0.18 6.79
CA ALA A 120 -5.24 1.57 6.40
C ALA A 120 -5.29 2.54 7.61
N LEU A 121 -5.97 2.16 8.70
CA LEU A 121 -6.03 2.97 9.93
C LEU A 121 -4.71 3.03 10.71
N SER A 122 -3.78 2.13 10.42
CA SER A 122 -2.49 2.05 11.13
C SER A 122 -1.28 2.11 10.19
N TYR A 123 -1.51 2.40 8.90
CA TYR A 123 -0.44 2.45 7.92
C TYR A 123 0.20 3.85 7.88
N ASP A 124 1.51 3.90 7.68
CA ASP A 124 2.23 5.16 7.51
C ASP A 124 1.97 5.74 6.12
N LEU A 125 1.31 6.89 6.08
CA LEU A 125 0.96 7.62 4.86
C LEU A 125 1.91 8.80 4.58
N SER A 126 2.97 8.99 5.37
CA SER A 126 3.87 10.14 5.25
C SER A 126 4.53 10.29 3.87
N PRO A 127 4.80 9.21 3.10
CA PRO A 127 5.35 9.35 1.75
C PRO A 127 4.30 9.77 0.69
N ALA A 128 3.00 9.76 1.02
CA ALA A 128 1.96 10.01 0.03
C ALA A 128 1.97 11.45 -0.50
N ASP A 129 1.91 11.59 -1.83
CA ASP A 129 1.59 12.85 -2.52
C ASP A 129 0.09 12.97 -2.76
N VAL A 130 -0.54 11.83 -3.05
CA VAL A 130 -1.98 11.72 -3.29
C VAL A 130 -2.52 10.51 -2.55
N VAL A 131 -3.68 10.67 -1.90
CA VAL A 131 -4.46 9.57 -1.31
C VAL A 131 -5.81 9.48 -2.01
N THR A 132 -6.18 8.26 -2.41
CA THR A 132 -7.48 7.96 -3.00
C THR A 132 -8.34 7.15 -2.03
N LEU A 133 -9.64 7.45 -2.00
CA LEU A 133 -10.63 6.83 -1.14
C LEU A 133 -11.88 6.48 -1.94
N TYR A 134 -12.37 5.26 -1.79
CA TYR A 134 -13.74 4.87 -2.12
C TYR A 134 -14.32 4.06 -0.97
N LEU A 135 -14.56 4.74 0.13
CA LEU A 135 -14.96 4.16 1.40
C LEU A 135 -16.22 4.86 1.91
N LEU A 136 -16.94 4.19 2.83
CA LEU A 136 -18.14 4.81 3.43
C LEU A 136 -17.78 6.06 4.24
N THR A 137 -18.75 6.97 4.40
CA THR A 137 -18.58 8.18 5.23
C THR A 137 -18.06 7.87 6.63
N SER A 138 -18.60 6.82 7.29
CA SER A 138 -18.14 6.38 8.61
C SER A 138 -16.69 5.92 8.63
N SER A 139 -16.20 5.34 7.53
CA SER A 139 -14.82 4.92 7.37
C SER A 139 -13.90 6.10 7.13
N ASN A 140 -14.34 7.09 6.35
CA ASN A 140 -13.62 8.34 6.16
C ASN A 140 -13.45 9.09 7.49
N GLU A 141 -14.47 9.07 8.38
CA GLU A 141 -14.38 9.62 9.73
C GLU A 141 -13.30 8.93 10.58
N ARG A 142 -13.20 7.60 10.48
CA ARG A 142 -12.16 6.82 11.16
C ARG A 142 -10.75 7.08 10.61
N LEU A 143 -10.64 7.32 9.31
CA LEU A 143 -9.37 7.63 8.64
C LEU A 143 -8.89 9.07 8.87
N LYS A 144 -9.79 10.01 9.11
CA LYS A 144 -9.48 11.42 9.26
C LYS A 144 -8.33 11.72 10.23
N PRO A 145 -8.24 11.12 11.46
CA PRO A 145 -7.09 11.30 12.34
C PRO A 145 -5.77 10.84 11.72
N VAL A 146 -5.80 9.73 10.97
CA VAL A 146 -4.63 9.14 10.31
C VAL A 146 -4.15 10.06 9.18
N LEU A 147 -5.07 10.50 8.31
CA LEU A 147 -4.78 11.45 7.24
C LEU A 147 -4.20 12.76 7.81
N THR A 148 -4.81 13.27 8.89
CA THR A 148 -4.37 14.50 9.56
C THR A 148 -2.96 14.37 10.14
N LYS A 149 -2.64 13.21 10.73
CA LYS A 149 -1.37 12.97 11.41
C LYS A 149 -0.20 12.76 10.43
N TYR A 150 -0.42 12.00 9.37
CA TYR A 150 0.67 11.51 8.53
C TYR A 150 0.87 12.30 7.24
N LEU A 151 -0.22 12.88 6.66
CA LEU A 151 -0.08 13.55 5.38
C LEU A 151 0.63 14.89 5.51
N LYS A 152 1.59 15.10 4.61
CA LYS A 152 2.29 16.38 4.46
C LYS A 152 1.33 17.48 3.98
N PRO A 153 1.60 18.77 4.28
CA PRO A 153 0.74 19.88 3.87
C PRO A 153 0.44 19.94 2.37
N SER A 154 1.41 19.56 1.53
CA SER A 154 1.25 19.53 0.08
C SER A 154 0.46 18.34 -0.45
N ALA A 155 0.10 17.38 0.40
CA ALA A 155 -0.64 16.19 0.00
C ALA A 155 -2.07 16.54 -0.43
N ARG A 156 -2.60 15.73 -1.32
CA ARG A 156 -3.95 15.83 -1.89
C ARG A 156 -4.72 14.57 -1.59
N VAL A 157 -6.01 14.73 -1.27
CA VAL A 157 -6.92 13.61 -1.01
C VAL A 157 -8.08 13.71 -1.98
N VAL A 158 -8.42 12.62 -2.63
CA VAL A 158 -9.59 12.53 -3.50
C VAL A 158 -10.48 11.37 -3.05
N SER A 159 -11.76 11.66 -2.84
CA SER A 159 -12.74 10.68 -2.37
C SER A 159 -13.87 10.53 -3.37
N HIS A 160 -14.20 9.28 -3.70
CA HIS A 160 -15.29 8.90 -4.57
C HIS A 160 -16.57 8.69 -3.76
N ASP A 161 -17.67 9.32 -4.16
CA ASP A 161 -19.04 9.29 -3.62
C ASP A 161 -19.20 9.72 -2.15
N PHE A 162 -18.20 9.56 -1.31
CA PHE A 162 -18.31 9.80 0.13
C PHE A 162 -17.39 10.93 0.59
N GLU A 163 -17.96 11.99 1.10
CA GLU A 163 -17.22 13.12 1.64
C GLU A 163 -16.44 12.77 2.92
N ILE A 164 -15.42 13.58 3.21
CA ILE A 164 -14.75 13.58 4.52
C ILE A 164 -15.41 14.69 5.35
N ARG A 165 -16.30 14.31 6.26
CA ARG A 165 -17.06 15.27 7.07
C ARG A 165 -16.15 16.22 7.84
N GLY A 166 -16.53 17.49 7.83
CA GLY A 166 -15.78 18.56 8.50
C GLY A 166 -14.50 18.99 7.77
N TRP A 167 -14.21 18.41 6.60
CA TRP A 167 -13.24 18.96 5.67
C TRP A 167 -13.97 19.69 4.55
N LYS A 168 -13.49 20.89 4.18
CA LYS A 168 -14.04 21.63 3.05
C LYS A 168 -13.33 21.18 1.76
N PRO A 169 -14.04 20.58 0.78
CA PRO A 169 -13.40 20.23 -0.47
C PRO A 169 -12.99 21.49 -1.24
N VAL A 170 -11.83 21.44 -1.88
CA VAL A 170 -11.37 22.50 -2.82
C VAL A 170 -12.23 22.50 -4.06
N SER A 171 -12.64 21.34 -4.53
CA SER A 171 -13.60 21.18 -5.61
C SER A 171 -14.40 19.89 -5.47
N THR A 172 -15.58 19.90 -6.09
CA THR A 172 -16.42 18.71 -6.27
C THR A 172 -16.74 18.56 -7.75
N SER A 173 -16.79 17.33 -8.23
CA SER A 173 -17.19 17.01 -9.61
C SER A 173 -18.27 15.94 -9.58
N ARG A 174 -19.28 16.09 -10.45
CA ARG A 174 -20.33 15.09 -10.64
C ARG A 174 -20.20 14.49 -12.02
N MET A 175 -20.19 13.16 -12.08
CA MET A 175 -20.17 12.39 -13.32
C MET A 175 -21.41 11.51 -13.40
N LEU A 176 -21.90 11.28 -14.60
CA LEU A 176 -22.94 10.29 -14.88
C LEU A 176 -22.27 9.13 -15.64
N VAL A 177 -22.20 7.95 -15.02
CA VAL A 177 -21.62 6.75 -15.62
C VAL A 177 -22.67 5.65 -15.58
N GLU A 178 -23.02 5.10 -16.74
CA GLU A 178 -24.06 4.05 -16.88
C GLU A 178 -25.38 4.40 -16.18
N GLY A 179 -25.79 5.69 -16.28
CA GLY A 179 -27.01 6.18 -15.66
C GLY A 179 -26.95 6.44 -14.16
N ARG A 180 -25.79 6.20 -13.50
CA ARG A 180 -25.60 6.45 -12.07
C ARG A 180 -24.75 7.70 -11.85
N PRO A 181 -25.17 8.59 -10.94
CA PRO A 181 -24.35 9.74 -10.56
C PRO A 181 -23.20 9.28 -9.63
N HIS A 182 -22.03 9.79 -9.90
CA HIS A 182 -20.85 9.63 -9.06
C HIS A 182 -20.32 11.00 -8.67
N MET A 183 -19.98 11.17 -7.40
CA MET A 183 -19.41 12.41 -6.86
C MET A 183 -17.92 12.22 -6.59
N ILE A 184 -17.11 13.20 -6.94
CA ILE A 184 -15.69 13.22 -6.63
C ILE A 184 -15.42 14.45 -5.77
N TYR A 185 -14.87 14.24 -4.58
CA TYR A 185 -14.49 15.28 -3.64
C TYR A 185 -12.99 15.41 -3.61
N PHE A 186 -12.48 16.60 -3.86
CA PHE A 186 -11.05 16.87 -3.86
C PHE A 186 -10.67 17.79 -2.69
N TYR A 187 -9.65 17.39 -1.94
CA TYR A 187 -9.14 18.10 -0.78
C TYR A 187 -7.63 18.33 -0.90
N ARG A 188 -7.17 19.43 -0.34
CA ARG A 188 -5.75 19.70 -0.10
C ARG A 188 -5.50 19.79 1.40
N MET A 189 -4.36 19.27 1.85
CA MET A 189 -4.06 19.25 3.28
C MET A 189 -3.74 20.63 3.85
N ASP A 190 -3.27 21.56 3.01
CA ASP A 190 -2.96 22.95 3.36
C ASP A 190 -4.19 23.87 3.43
N SER A 191 -5.37 23.42 2.96
CA SER A 191 -6.61 24.20 2.88
C SER A 191 -7.80 23.59 3.62
N ARG A 192 -7.57 22.64 4.51
CA ARG A 192 -8.60 21.93 5.31
C ARG A 192 -9.04 22.73 6.54
#